data_91dd8693982114cb8ffacac825c87755
#
_entry.id   91dd8693982114cb8ffacac825c87755
#
_cell.length_a   1.000
_cell.length_b   1.000
_cell.length_c   1.000
_cell.angle_alpha   90.00
_cell.angle_beta   90.00
_cell.angle_gamma   90.00
#
_symmetry.space_group_name_H-M   'P 1'
#
loop_
_entity.id
_entity.type
_entity.pdbx_description
1 polymer ?
#
loop_
_entity_poly.entity_id
_entity_poly.type
_entity_poly.pdbx_seq_one_letter_code
_entity_poly.pdbx_strand_id
1 'polypeptide(L)'
;MLVEALRPGSLKGSNGDDQYLSVVQRYGDSTDANAQLKALTHYGVTARLVQDADFQLIDQQINRGIPIPCGYLHRGPVDRPTGSGHWLVVVGHTPTQVVVNDPWGEPDLIHGTTLNANGMGLRFSRLNFGKRWMVEPIGGGAYRYAPGKGWAVVVDAIR
;
A
#
# COMPACT_ATOMS: atom_id res chain seq x y z
N MET A 1 6.38 5.17 6.96
CA MET A 1 5.02 5.74 7.16
C MET A 1 4.19 4.93 8.16
N LEU A 2 3.90 3.64 7.93
CA LEU A 2 3.06 2.85 8.87
C LEU A 2 3.66 2.76 10.27
N VAL A 3 4.94 2.41 10.39
CA VAL A 3 5.63 2.30 11.70
C VAL A 3 5.53 3.60 12.47
N GLU A 4 5.87 4.73 11.86
CA GLU A 4 5.86 6.02 12.54
C GLU A 4 4.46 6.50 12.93
N ALA A 5 3.44 6.15 12.11
CA ALA A 5 2.05 6.42 12.45
C ALA A 5 1.55 5.64 13.67
N LEU A 6 2.02 4.40 13.85
CA LEU A 6 1.57 3.50 14.92
C LEU A 6 2.52 3.51 16.14
N ARG A 7 3.77 3.85 15.94
CA ARG A 7 4.84 3.90 16.95
C ARG A 7 5.65 5.19 16.78
N PRO A 8 5.08 6.35 17.13
CA PRO A 8 5.76 7.64 16.97
C PRO A 8 7.13 7.66 17.65
N GLY A 9 8.15 8.18 16.93
CA GLY A 9 9.53 8.24 17.40
C GLY A 9 10.34 6.95 17.26
N SER A 10 9.77 5.91 16.61
CA SER A 10 10.51 4.66 16.31
C SER A 10 11.52 4.84 15.17
N LEU A 11 11.23 5.74 14.24
CA LEU A 11 12.11 6.10 13.11
C LEU A 11 12.56 7.54 13.31
N LYS A 12 13.87 7.77 13.41
CA LYS A 12 14.41 9.07 13.83
C LYS A 12 15.00 9.86 12.66
N GLY A 13 14.69 11.17 12.65
CA GLY A 13 15.29 12.13 11.74
C GLY A 13 14.77 12.02 10.31
N SER A 14 15.44 12.72 9.39
CA SER A 14 15.09 12.77 7.96
C SER A 14 15.31 11.45 7.21
N ASN A 15 16.07 10.51 7.79
CA ASN A 15 16.42 9.22 7.20
C ASN A 15 15.64 8.05 7.83
N GLY A 16 14.42 8.30 8.32
CA GLY A 16 13.58 7.26 8.93
C GLY A 16 13.19 6.14 7.96
N ASP A 17 13.02 6.45 6.70
CA ASP A 17 12.79 5.47 5.62
C ASP A 17 14.02 4.57 5.40
N ASP A 18 15.24 5.13 5.36
CA ASP A 18 16.49 4.36 5.27
C ASP A 18 16.66 3.43 6.47
N GLN A 19 16.32 3.89 7.69
CA GLN A 19 16.36 3.06 8.89
C GLN A 19 15.40 1.87 8.76
N TYR A 20 14.16 2.11 8.31
CA TYR A 20 13.19 1.05 8.09
C TYR A 20 13.67 0.06 7.02
N LEU A 21 14.13 0.56 5.87
CA LEU A 21 14.65 -0.29 4.78
C LEU A 21 15.86 -1.10 5.21
N SER A 22 16.75 -0.56 6.04
CA SER A 22 17.89 -1.31 6.60
C SER A 22 17.46 -2.51 7.45
N VAL A 23 16.32 -2.40 8.15
CA VAL A 23 15.74 -3.53 8.90
C VAL A 23 15.10 -4.53 7.94
N VAL A 24 14.36 -4.08 6.91
CA VAL A 24 13.78 -4.97 5.89
C VAL A 24 14.84 -5.82 5.23
N GLN A 25 15.98 -5.20 4.83
CA GLN A 25 17.09 -5.87 4.14
C GLN A 25 17.76 -6.98 4.98
N ARG A 26 17.60 -6.98 6.30
CA ARG A 26 18.05 -8.11 7.16
C ARG A 26 17.22 -9.37 6.94
N TYR A 27 16.03 -9.25 6.40
CA TYR A 27 15.07 -10.34 6.23
C TYR A 27 14.85 -10.73 4.77
N GLY A 28 15.18 -9.86 3.81
CA GLY A 28 15.01 -10.11 2.38
C GLY A 28 15.00 -8.85 1.55
N ASP A 29 14.55 -8.96 0.31
CA ASP A 29 14.39 -7.83 -0.60
C ASP A 29 13.27 -6.89 -0.13
N SER A 30 13.38 -5.60 -0.45
CA SER A 30 12.39 -4.59 -0.09
C SER A 30 11.00 -4.82 -0.72
N THR A 31 10.92 -5.61 -1.76
CA THR A 31 9.67 -6.03 -2.41
C THR A 31 9.09 -7.32 -1.83
N ASP A 32 9.84 -8.03 -0.98
CA ASP A 32 9.36 -9.24 -0.32
C ASP A 32 8.41 -8.91 0.83
N ALA A 33 7.16 -9.32 0.70
CA ALA A 33 6.14 -9.10 1.71
C ALA A 33 6.50 -9.73 3.08
N ASN A 34 7.15 -10.89 3.10
CA ASN A 34 7.58 -11.52 4.36
C ASN A 34 8.69 -10.71 5.04
N ALA A 35 9.63 -10.14 4.29
CA ALA A 35 10.65 -9.25 4.83
C ALA A 35 10.01 -8.00 5.44
N GLN A 36 9.03 -7.41 4.76
CA GLN A 36 8.25 -6.28 5.27
C GLN A 36 7.51 -6.63 6.58
N LEU A 37 6.84 -7.78 6.66
CA LEU A 37 6.13 -8.23 7.87
C LEU A 37 7.07 -8.45 9.05
N LYS A 38 8.26 -9.02 8.81
CA LYS A 38 9.30 -9.19 9.85
C LYS A 38 9.85 -7.84 10.33
N ALA A 39 10.04 -6.89 9.42
CA ALA A 39 10.45 -5.54 9.77
C ALA A 39 9.38 -4.83 10.62
N LEU A 40 8.10 -4.94 10.28
CA LEU A 40 7.02 -4.43 11.11
C LEU A 40 7.04 -5.04 12.51
N THR A 41 7.24 -6.36 12.62
CA THR A 41 7.36 -7.07 13.91
C THR A 41 8.57 -6.55 14.73
N HIS A 42 9.69 -6.25 14.07
CA HIS A 42 10.86 -5.64 14.74
C HIS A 42 10.51 -4.31 15.43
N TYR A 43 9.60 -3.53 14.82
CA TYR A 43 9.10 -2.28 15.41
C TYR A 43 7.86 -2.46 16.30
N GLY A 44 7.53 -3.69 16.70
CA GLY A 44 6.41 -3.98 17.60
C GLY A 44 5.03 -3.93 16.92
N VAL A 45 4.97 -3.99 15.59
CA VAL A 45 3.72 -4.04 14.83
C VAL A 45 3.51 -5.46 14.29
N THR A 46 2.51 -6.16 14.80
CA THR A 46 2.11 -7.47 14.28
C THR A 46 1.10 -7.26 13.15
N ALA A 47 1.43 -7.78 11.98
CA ALA A 47 0.63 -7.60 10.77
C ALA A 47 0.68 -8.86 9.88
N ARG A 48 -0.29 -8.96 8.96
CA ARG A 48 -0.35 -10.03 7.95
C ARG A 48 -0.65 -9.46 6.57
N LEU A 49 -0.16 -10.14 5.54
CA LEU A 49 -0.56 -9.89 4.15
C LEU A 49 -1.90 -10.58 3.88
N VAL A 50 -2.83 -9.86 3.27
CA VAL A 50 -4.08 -10.39 2.73
C VAL A 50 -4.16 -10.13 1.22
N GLN A 51 -4.85 -11.01 0.49
CA GLN A 51 -5.07 -10.90 -0.96
C GLN A 51 -6.57 -10.97 -1.32
N ASP A 52 -7.39 -10.77 -0.33
CA ASP A 52 -8.86 -10.76 -0.41
C ASP A 52 -9.45 -9.48 0.22
N ALA A 53 -8.66 -8.40 0.21
CA ALA A 53 -9.09 -7.11 0.73
C ALA A 53 -10.07 -6.40 -0.21
N ASP A 54 -10.95 -5.63 0.39
CA ASP A 54 -11.90 -4.74 -0.26
C ASP A 54 -11.91 -3.35 0.40
N PHE A 55 -12.74 -2.44 -0.09
CA PHE A 55 -12.85 -1.11 0.50
C PHE A 55 -13.46 -1.11 1.92
N GLN A 56 -14.25 -2.12 2.27
CA GLN A 56 -14.78 -2.25 3.63
C GLN A 56 -13.64 -2.50 4.62
N LEU A 57 -12.67 -3.33 4.26
CA LEU A 57 -11.48 -3.55 5.08
C LEU A 57 -10.65 -2.28 5.24
N ILE A 58 -10.44 -1.50 4.16
CA ILE A 58 -9.79 -0.18 4.24
C ILE A 58 -10.52 0.71 5.22
N ASP A 59 -11.83 0.87 5.06
CA ASP A 59 -12.65 1.73 5.90
C ASP A 59 -12.56 1.32 7.38
N GLN A 60 -12.61 0.01 7.67
CA GLN A 60 -12.47 -0.52 9.03
C GLN A 60 -11.11 -0.19 9.65
N GLN A 61 -10.00 -0.35 8.90
CA GLN A 61 -8.67 -0.03 9.42
C GLN A 61 -8.51 1.47 9.66
N ILE A 62 -8.90 2.30 8.70
CA ILE A 62 -8.79 3.76 8.80
C ILE A 62 -9.67 4.31 9.94
N ASN A 63 -10.89 3.80 10.12
CA ASN A 63 -11.78 4.20 11.23
C ASN A 63 -11.22 3.81 12.62
N ARG A 64 -10.30 2.86 12.68
CA ARG A 64 -9.52 2.52 13.88
C ARG A 64 -8.26 3.40 14.05
N GLY A 65 -8.01 4.35 13.16
CA GLY A 65 -6.79 5.17 13.14
C GLY A 65 -5.55 4.41 12.63
N ILE A 66 -5.74 3.31 11.92
CA ILE A 66 -4.65 2.45 11.42
C ILE A 66 -4.49 2.65 9.92
N PRO A 67 -3.40 3.27 9.44
CA PRO A 67 -3.08 3.32 8.01
C PRO A 67 -2.89 1.92 7.44
N ILE A 68 -3.27 1.72 6.17
CA ILE A 68 -3.22 0.41 5.55
C ILE A 68 -2.36 0.44 4.26
N PRO A 69 -1.20 -0.25 4.23
CA PRO A 69 -0.45 -0.44 3.01
C PRO A 69 -1.22 -1.31 2.02
N CYS A 70 -1.31 -0.83 0.77
CA CYS A 70 -1.97 -1.52 -0.34
C CYS A 70 -1.00 -1.65 -1.51
N GLY A 71 -0.93 -2.87 -2.07
CA GLY A 71 -0.17 -3.13 -3.29
C GLY A 71 -1.07 -2.99 -4.52
N TYR A 72 -0.65 -2.26 -5.54
CA TYR A 72 -1.44 -2.05 -6.75
C TYR A 72 -0.59 -2.11 -8.03
N LEU A 73 -1.24 -2.34 -9.17
CA LEU A 73 -0.58 -2.33 -10.47
C LEU A 73 -0.42 -0.89 -10.96
N HIS A 74 0.81 -0.43 -11.05
CA HIS A 74 1.13 0.99 -11.26
C HIS A 74 1.30 1.41 -12.72
N ARG A 75 1.32 0.47 -13.67
CA ARG A 75 1.55 0.72 -15.10
C ARG A 75 0.33 0.36 -15.95
N GLY A 76 0.37 0.81 -17.21
CA GLY A 76 -0.67 0.56 -18.21
C GLY A 76 -1.97 1.33 -17.96
N PRO A 77 -2.92 1.27 -18.88
CA PRO A 77 -4.20 1.96 -18.74
C PRO A 77 -5.05 1.33 -17.62
N VAL A 78 -5.93 2.13 -17.01
CA VAL A 78 -6.75 1.74 -15.84
C VAL A 78 -7.62 0.49 -16.08
N ASP A 79 -8.06 0.27 -17.32
CA ASP A 79 -8.88 -0.89 -17.68
C ASP A 79 -8.05 -2.15 -17.99
N ARG A 80 -6.74 -2.00 -18.07
CA ARG A 80 -5.78 -3.08 -18.31
C ARG A 80 -4.47 -2.80 -17.58
N PRO A 81 -4.50 -2.70 -16.25
CA PRO A 81 -3.31 -2.37 -15.47
C PRO A 81 -2.28 -3.49 -15.55
N THR A 82 -1.01 -3.10 -15.52
CA THR A 82 0.15 -3.99 -15.61
C THR A 82 1.22 -3.58 -14.59
N GLY A 83 2.36 -4.24 -14.64
CA GLY A 83 3.51 -4.01 -13.78
C GLY A 83 3.64 -5.08 -12.72
N SER A 84 4.76 -5.03 -12.00
CA SER A 84 5.09 -6.00 -10.94
C SER A 84 4.51 -5.66 -9.58
N GLY A 85 3.67 -4.64 -9.51
CA GLY A 85 3.13 -4.10 -8.26
C GLY A 85 3.96 -2.93 -7.72
N HIS A 86 3.30 -2.10 -6.95
CA HIS A 86 3.87 -0.99 -6.20
C HIS A 86 3.07 -0.79 -4.91
N TRP A 87 3.71 -0.36 -3.84
CA TRP A 87 3.07 -0.19 -2.54
C TRP A 87 2.87 1.29 -2.22
N LEU A 88 1.66 1.63 -1.80
CA LEU A 88 1.32 2.91 -1.18
C LEU A 88 0.65 2.67 0.18
N VAL A 89 0.43 3.74 0.93
CA VAL A 89 -0.28 3.66 2.22
C VAL A 89 -1.56 4.49 2.14
N VAL A 90 -2.71 3.84 2.33
CA VAL A 90 -3.99 4.54 2.52
C VAL A 90 -4.02 5.10 3.93
N VAL A 91 -4.29 6.39 4.06
CA VAL A 91 -4.28 7.16 5.32
C VAL A 91 -5.63 7.79 5.65
N GLY A 92 -6.60 7.72 4.73
CA GLY A 92 -7.93 8.28 4.92
C GLY A 92 -8.90 7.80 3.84
N HIS A 93 -10.18 8.06 4.05
CA HIS A 93 -11.22 7.73 3.07
C HIS A 93 -12.41 8.68 3.13
N THR A 94 -13.18 8.67 2.05
CA THR A 94 -14.55 9.20 1.92
C THR A 94 -15.42 8.12 1.27
N PRO A 95 -16.73 8.30 1.13
CA PRO A 95 -17.57 7.34 0.40
C PRO A 95 -17.12 7.06 -1.03
N THR A 96 -16.45 8.01 -1.70
CA THR A 96 -16.08 7.92 -3.13
C THR A 96 -14.57 7.91 -3.38
N GLN A 97 -13.75 8.21 -2.37
CA GLN A 97 -12.30 8.36 -2.51
C GLN A 97 -11.54 7.66 -1.40
N VAL A 98 -10.28 7.37 -1.66
CA VAL A 98 -9.24 7.09 -0.65
C VAL A 98 -8.21 8.22 -0.67
N VAL A 99 -7.63 8.50 0.51
CA VAL A 99 -6.49 9.40 0.65
C VAL A 99 -5.24 8.56 0.87
N VAL A 100 -4.21 8.80 0.09
CA VAL A 100 -3.01 7.95 0.09
C VAL A 100 -1.72 8.76 0.19
N ASN A 101 -0.68 8.09 0.67
CA ASN A 101 0.70 8.53 0.52
C ASN A 101 1.45 7.49 -0.32
N ASP A 102 2.07 7.94 -1.42
CA ASP A 102 2.85 7.12 -2.33
C ASP A 102 4.31 7.55 -2.31
N PRO A 103 5.28 6.65 -2.07
CA PRO A 103 6.70 7.01 -1.98
C PRO A 103 7.31 7.44 -3.31
N TRP A 104 6.69 7.14 -4.44
CA TRP A 104 7.20 7.51 -5.78
C TRP A 104 6.60 8.80 -6.35
N GLY A 105 5.72 9.47 -5.60
CA GLY A 105 5.04 10.66 -6.04
C GLY A 105 3.58 10.42 -6.45
N GLU A 106 3.01 11.34 -7.21
CA GLU A 106 1.61 11.25 -7.66
C GLU A 106 1.48 10.36 -8.90
N PRO A 107 0.84 9.18 -8.81
CA PRO A 107 0.58 8.35 -9.97
C PRO A 107 -0.62 8.86 -10.75
N ASP A 108 -0.53 8.82 -12.08
CA ASP A 108 -1.68 8.91 -12.97
C ASP A 108 -2.39 7.53 -13.02
N LEU A 109 -3.48 7.41 -12.29
CA LEU A 109 -4.23 6.15 -12.24
C LEU A 109 -4.91 5.80 -13.58
N ILE A 110 -5.09 6.76 -14.49
CA ILE A 110 -5.74 6.50 -15.79
C ILE A 110 -4.74 5.87 -16.76
N HIS A 111 -3.53 6.44 -16.85
CA HIS A 111 -2.53 6.03 -17.87
C HIS A 111 -1.42 5.14 -17.30
N GLY A 112 -1.24 5.09 -15.98
CA GLY A 112 -0.19 4.29 -15.33
C GLY A 112 1.19 4.91 -15.48
N THR A 113 1.28 6.22 -15.37
CA THR A 113 2.51 7.02 -15.34
C THR A 113 2.65 7.75 -14.01
N THR A 114 3.71 8.50 -13.80
CA THR A 114 3.89 9.39 -12.64
C THR A 114 3.75 10.84 -13.10
N LEU A 115 2.90 11.61 -12.41
CA LEU A 115 2.63 13.02 -12.74
C LEU A 115 3.71 13.95 -12.17
N ASN A 116 4.08 13.74 -10.90
CA ASN A 116 5.08 14.54 -10.19
C ASN A 116 5.62 13.80 -8.97
N ALA A 117 6.61 14.38 -8.28
CA ALA A 117 7.27 13.77 -7.13
C ALA A 117 6.50 13.96 -5.79
N ASN A 118 5.39 14.67 -5.77
CA ASN A 118 4.59 14.83 -4.54
C ASN A 118 3.62 13.68 -4.37
N GLY A 119 3.90 12.79 -3.43
CA GLY A 119 3.08 11.62 -3.14
C GLY A 119 2.29 11.70 -1.83
N MET A 120 2.18 12.88 -1.21
CA MET A 120 1.55 13.02 0.10
C MET A 120 0.10 13.51 -0.02
N GLY A 121 -0.82 12.83 0.67
CA GLY A 121 -2.22 13.25 0.79
C GLY A 121 -3.02 13.24 -0.53
N LEU A 122 -2.62 12.38 -1.46
CA LEU A 122 -3.26 12.24 -2.76
C LEU A 122 -4.68 11.68 -2.63
N ARG A 123 -5.60 12.16 -3.46
CA ARG A 123 -7.00 11.70 -3.48
C ARG A 123 -7.28 10.89 -4.73
N PHE A 124 -7.58 9.61 -4.55
CA PHE A 124 -7.93 8.69 -5.63
C PHE A 124 -9.40 8.31 -5.58
N SER A 125 -10.08 8.31 -6.72
CA SER A 125 -11.41 7.71 -6.79
C SER A 125 -11.33 6.22 -6.46
N ARG A 126 -12.27 5.70 -5.68
CA ARG A 126 -12.36 4.26 -5.39
C ARG A 126 -12.50 3.44 -6.67
N LEU A 127 -13.17 3.99 -7.69
CA LEU A 127 -13.31 3.32 -8.98
C LEU A 127 -11.96 3.04 -9.65
N ASN A 128 -11.14 4.07 -9.84
CA ASN A 128 -9.86 3.93 -10.55
C ASN A 128 -8.81 3.20 -9.71
N PHE A 129 -8.74 3.50 -8.41
CA PHE A 129 -7.86 2.79 -7.51
C PHE A 129 -8.25 1.31 -7.41
N GLY A 130 -9.55 1.01 -7.27
CA GLY A 130 -10.06 -0.36 -7.19
C GLY A 130 -9.69 -1.21 -8.40
N LYS A 131 -9.78 -0.65 -9.60
CA LYS A 131 -9.40 -1.35 -10.86
C LYS A 131 -7.91 -1.73 -10.91
N ARG A 132 -7.04 -1.01 -10.20
CA ARG A 132 -5.62 -1.29 -10.13
C ARG A 132 -5.21 -2.13 -8.92
N TRP A 133 -6.01 -2.08 -7.87
CA TRP A 133 -5.74 -2.71 -6.59
C TRP A 133 -6.41 -4.08 -6.43
N MET A 134 -7.72 -4.16 -6.73
CA MET A 134 -8.47 -5.41 -6.65
C MET A 134 -8.37 -6.16 -7.97
N VAL A 135 -7.28 -6.91 -8.14
CA VAL A 135 -6.96 -7.59 -9.38
C VAL A 135 -6.53 -9.03 -9.12
N GLU A 136 -6.79 -9.90 -10.11
CA GLU A 136 -6.29 -11.27 -10.10
C GLU A 136 -5.56 -11.59 -11.41
N PRO A 137 -4.51 -12.42 -11.36
CA PRO A 137 -3.78 -12.82 -12.55
C PRO A 137 -4.63 -13.75 -13.44
N ILE A 138 -4.56 -13.53 -14.75
CA ILE A 138 -5.23 -14.37 -15.76
C ILE A 138 -4.25 -15.09 -16.70
N GLY A 139 -2.95 -15.07 -16.36
CA GLY A 139 -1.87 -15.68 -17.15
C GLY A 139 -1.18 -14.69 -18.10
N GLY A 140 0.03 -15.06 -18.55
CA GLY A 140 0.82 -14.22 -19.46
C GLY A 140 1.21 -12.84 -18.93
N GLY A 141 1.24 -12.64 -17.61
CA GLY A 141 1.50 -11.33 -17.00
C GLY A 141 0.32 -10.36 -17.05
N ALA A 142 -0.85 -10.80 -17.49
CA ALA A 142 -2.08 -10.01 -17.53
C ALA A 142 -2.90 -10.18 -16.25
N TYR A 143 -3.70 -9.15 -15.95
CA TYR A 143 -4.59 -9.10 -14.79
C TYR A 143 -5.98 -8.67 -15.21
N ARG A 144 -6.98 -9.06 -14.43
CA ARG A 144 -8.35 -8.54 -14.54
C ARG A 144 -8.81 -7.95 -13.21
N TYR A 145 -9.72 -6.99 -13.29
CA TYR A 145 -10.40 -6.47 -12.11
C TYR A 145 -11.23 -7.58 -11.45
N ALA A 146 -11.03 -7.74 -10.14
CA ALA A 146 -11.68 -8.76 -9.31
C ALA A 146 -12.02 -8.15 -7.94
N PRO A 147 -13.25 -7.63 -7.75
CA PRO A 147 -13.68 -7.07 -6.46
C PRO A 147 -13.44 -8.04 -5.30
N GLY A 148 -12.88 -7.52 -4.20
CA GLY A 148 -12.50 -8.35 -3.05
C GLY A 148 -11.20 -9.14 -3.24
N LYS A 149 -10.34 -8.77 -4.20
CA LYS A 149 -9.01 -9.38 -4.43
C LYS A 149 -7.88 -8.37 -4.25
N GLY A 150 -8.08 -7.39 -3.38
CA GLY A 150 -7.05 -6.39 -3.09
C GLY A 150 -5.91 -6.95 -2.23
N TRP A 151 -4.70 -6.46 -2.49
CA TRP A 151 -3.52 -6.79 -1.68
C TRP A 151 -3.32 -5.73 -0.61
N ALA A 152 -3.27 -6.14 0.65
CA ALA A 152 -3.07 -5.21 1.75
C ALA A 152 -2.28 -5.84 2.90
N VAL A 153 -1.61 -4.98 3.68
CA VAL A 153 -1.01 -5.36 4.95
C VAL A 153 -1.93 -4.90 6.09
N VAL A 154 -2.52 -5.84 6.78
CA VAL A 154 -3.47 -5.61 7.87
C VAL A 154 -2.74 -5.69 9.20
N VAL A 155 -2.90 -4.67 10.04
CA VAL A 155 -2.34 -4.66 11.40
C VAL A 155 -3.30 -5.38 12.34
N ASP A 156 -2.77 -6.38 13.04
CA ASP A 156 -3.52 -7.18 14.02
C ASP A 156 -3.31 -6.67 15.46
N ALA A 157 -2.06 -6.26 15.79
CA ALA A 157 -1.71 -5.76 17.12
C ALA A 157 -0.50 -4.80 17.07
N ILE A 158 -0.45 -3.91 18.07
CA ILE A 158 0.67 -2.99 18.34
C ILE A 158 1.15 -3.28 19.76
N ARG A 159 2.45 -3.55 19.94
CA ARG A 159 3.09 -3.86 21.22
C ARG A 159 4.00 -2.75 21.70
#